data_1c886bfd4ecd017e39baa69c49d9122e
#
_entry.id   1c886bfd4ecd017e39baa69c49d9122e
#
_cell.length_a   1.000
_cell.length_b   1.000
_cell.length_c   1.000
_cell.angle_alpha   90.00
_cell.angle_beta   90.00
_cell.angle_gamma   90.00
#
_symmetry.space_group_name_H-M   'P 1'
#
loop_
_entity.id
_entity.type
_entity.pdbx_description
1 polymer ?
#
loop_
_entity_poly.entity_id
_entity_poly.type
_entity_poly.pdbx_seq_one_letter_code
_entity_poly.pdbx_strand_id
1 'polypeptide(L)'
;VNLIALNSEMSVGRQRFSMAHEFYHLRYDENTKSVCSTAINGGDEKEIEADKFASHLLLPSAALFDFLKDTTEVSLEQIVWLEQHFGLSRQAMLYRLKEEQKIDNKLYETMQKNVKTSAARLGYGLELYEPTPLGKNITTNGQYVRLAEKLYETGVVSNGKYEEFLLDAFREDLVFGEIEGDEFID
;
A
#
# COMPACT_ATOMS: atom_id res chain seq x y z
N VAL A 1 -9.93 15.39 11.63
CA VAL A 1 -9.81 13.98 11.22
C VAL A 1 -8.58 13.85 10.34
N ASN A 2 -7.73 12.89 10.65
CA ASN A 2 -6.55 12.60 9.86
C ASN A 2 -6.94 11.56 8.80
N LEU A 3 -6.63 11.81 7.53
CA LEU A 3 -6.99 10.98 6.39
C LEU A 3 -5.78 10.77 5.49
N ILE A 4 -5.56 9.54 5.06
CA ILE A 4 -4.61 9.18 4.00
C ILE A 4 -5.42 8.70 2.80
N ALA A 5 -5.25 9.35 1.64
CA ALA A 5 -5.85 8.93 0.38
C ALA A 5 -4.81 8.20 -0.46
N LEU A 6 -5.14 7.02 -0.97
CA LEU A 6 -4.27 6.19 -1.81
C LEU A 6 -4.87 5.99 -3.20
N ASN A 7 -4.02 6.01 -4.21
CA ASN A 7 -4.43 5.64 -5.56
C ASN A 7 -4.51 4.11 -5.68
N SER A 8 -5.72 3.57 -5.77
CA SER A 8 -5.98 2.14 -5.89
C SER A 8 -5.60 1.54 -7.26
N GLU A 9 -5.32 2.36 -8.27
CA GLU A 9 -4.82 1.91 -9.59
C GLU A 9 -3.33 1.54 -9.57
N MET A 10 -2.63 1.86 -8.48
CA MET A 10 -1.26 1.39 -8.28
C MET A 10 -1.24 -0.08 -7.87
N SER A 11 -0.11 -0.77 -8.13
CA SER A 11 0.08 -2.14 -7.61
C SER A 11 -0.01 -2.19 -6.08
N VAL A 12 -0.50 -3.30 -5.54
CA VAL A 12 -0.68 -3.48 -4.09
C VAL A 12 0.62 -3.21 -3.31
N GLY A 13 1.76 -3.68 -3.82
CA GLY A 13 3.06 -3.41 -3.19
C GLY A 13 3.42 -1.92 -3.17
N ARG A 14 2.97 -1.14 -4.16
CA ARG A 14 3.16 0.31 -4.19
C ARG A 14 2.19 1.03 -3.26
N GLN A 15 0.94 0.61 -3.20
CA GLN A 15 -0.05 1.16 -2.27
C GLN A 15 0.43 1.04 -0.82
N ARG A 16 1.01 -0.10 -0.45
CA ARG A 16 1.58 -0.31 0.90
C ARG A 16 2.71 0.65 1.21
N PHE A 17 3.62 0.84 0.25
CA PHE A 17 4.73 1.78 0.42
C PHE A 17 4.21 3.22 0.55
N SER A 18 3.30 3.63 -0.33
CA SER A 18 2.69 4.97 -0.28
C SER A 18 1.94 5.21 1.04
N MET A 19 1.23 4.20 1.55
CA MET A 19 0.57 4.32 2.86
C MET A 19 1.55 4.59 4.00
N ALA A 20 2.66 3.87 4.03
CA ALA A 20 3.70 4.06 5.04
C ALA A 20 4.40 5.42 4.91
N HIS A 21 4.60 5.89 3.68
CA HIS A 21 5.14 7.20 3.35
C HIS A 21 4.21 8.32 3.84
N GLU A 22 2.92 8.28 3.47
CA GLU A 22 1.92 9.25 3.92
C GLU A 22 1.72 9.22 5.45
N PHE A 23 1.89 8.06 6.08
CA PHE A 23 1.86 7.94 7.53
C PHE A 23 2.99 8.74 8.20
N TYR A 24 4.18 8.81 7.58
CA TYR A 24 5.25 9.67 8.05
C TYR A 24 4.82 11.14 8.06
N HIS A 25 4.31 11.65 6.94
CA HIS A 25 3.82 13.03 6.84
C HIS A 25 2.71 13.32 7.84
N LEU A 26 1.74 12.41 7.96
CA LEU A 26 0.65 12.53 8.93
C LEU A 26 1.14 12.64 10.36
N ARG A 27 2.26 12.01 10.69
CA ARG A 27 2.78 11.94 12.06
C ARG A 27 3.78 13.03 12.40
N TYR A 28 4.60 13.42 11.44
CA TYR A 28 5.77 14.26 11.67
C TYR A 28 5.72 15.63 11.00
N ASP A 29 4.87 15.82 9.98
CA ASP A 29 4.71 17.12 9.35
C ASP A 29 3.58 17.92 9.98
N GLU A 30 3.93 19.09 10.52
CA GLU A 30 2.96 20.04 11.00
C GLU A 30 2.33 20.81 9.83
N ASN A 31 1.00 20.64 9.61
CA ASN A 31 0.15 21.46 8.74
C ASN A 31 0.38 21.37 7.21
N THR A 32 0.92 20.30 6.66
CA THR A 32 1.05 20.17 5.21
C THR A 32 0.00 19.21 4.61
N LYS A 33 -0.66 19.68 3.54
CA LYS A 33 -1.31 18.79 2.58
C LYS A 33 -0.19 18.22 1.72
N SER A 34 0.32 17.05 2.05
CA SER A 34 1.30 16.37 1.23
C SER A 34 0.62 15.72 0.03
N VAL A 35 1.21 15.85 -1.14
CA VAL A 35 0.85 15.10 -2.35
C VAL A 35 2.05 14.25 -2.70
N CYS A 36 1.90 12.95 -2.56
CA CYS A 36 2.97 11.97 -2.78
C CYS A 36 3.60 12.10 -4.17
N SER A 37 4.92 12.15 -4.24
CA SER A 37 5.64 12.05 -5.51
C SER A 37 5.54 10.62 -6.07
N THR A 38 5.52 10.49 -7.39
CA THR A 38 5.43 9.17 -8.05
C THR A 38 6.75 8.40 -8.06
N ALA A 39 7.86 9.03 -7.69
CA ALA A 39 9.20 8.44 -7.71
C ALA A 39 9.79 8.38 -6.30
N ILE A 40 10.32 7.22 -5.90
CA ILE A 40 11.09 7.07 -4.66
C ILE A 40 12.36 7.94 -4.76
N ASN A 41 12.67 8.71 -3.71
CA ASN A 41 13.71 9.74 -3.66
C ASN A 41 13.53 10.91 -4.66
N GLY A 42 12.33 11.14 -5.13
CA GLY A 42 12.00 12.28 -5.99
C GLY A 42 11.32 13.38 -5.19
N GLY A 43 12.07 14.24 -4.48
CA GLY A 43 11.43 15.28 -3.72
C GLY A 43 12.43 16.10 -2.89
N ASP A 44 11.90 16.91 -1.99
CA ASP A 44 12.68 17.64 -1.00
C ASP A 44 13.21 16.70 0.12
N GLU A 45 13.89 17.24 1.11
CA GLU A 45 14.49 16.49 2.21
C GLU A 45 13.44 15.68 3.00
N LYS A 46 12.23 16.20 3.16
CA LYS A 46 11.13 15.53 3.88
C LYS A 46 10.60 14.32 3.13
N GLU A 47 10.48 14.42 1.80
CA GLU A 47 10.09 13.29 0.95
C GLU A 47 11.11 12.15 1.04
N ILE A 48 12.41 12.48 1.06
CA ILE A 48 13.48 11.50 1.25
C ILE A 48 13.40 10.84 2.63
N GLU A 49 13.10 11.61 3.67
CA GLU A 49 12.91 11.07 5.02
C GLU A 49 11.66 10.18 5.11
N ALA A 50 10.56 10.57 4.47
CA ALA A 50 9.34 9.77 4.40
C ALA A 50 9.57 8.44 3.65
N ASP A 51 10.31 8.47 2.54
CA ASP A 51 10.71 7.26 1.81
C ASP A 51 11.58 6.32 2.66
N LYS A 52 12.54 6.86 3.40
CA LYS A 52 13.38 6.09 4.33
C LYS A 52 12.54 5.50 5.46
N PHE A 53 11.67 6.29 6.06
CA PHE A 53 10.76 5.81 7.09
C PHE A 53 9.90 4.66 6.58
N ALA A 54 9.24 4.84 5.43
CA ALA A 54 8.40 3.80 4.80
C ALA A 54 9.19 2.51 4.54
N SER A 55 10.38 2.65 3.98
CA SER A 55 11.28 1.55 3.67
C SER A 55 11.67 0.76 4.93
N HIS A 56 12.04 1.43 6.02
CA HIS A 56 12.42 0.79 7.28
C HIS A 56 11.23 0.25 8.08
N LEU A 57 10.07 0.91 8.01
CA LEU A 57 8.85 0.43 8.65
C LEU A 57 8.38 -0.88 8.05
N LEU A 58 8.39 -0.98 6.71
CA LEU A 58 7.91 -2.16 5.99
C LEU A 58 8.94 -3.29 5.93
N LEU A 59 10.23 -2.97 5.96
CA LEU A 59 11.32 -3.95 5.98
C LEU A 59 12.41 -3.49 6.95
N PRO A 60 12.29 -3.83 8.24
CA PRO A 60 13.32 -3.53 9.24
C PRO A 60 14.66 -4.17 8.89
N SER A 61 15.77 -3.43 9.12
CA SER A 61 17.13 -3.92 8.82
C SER A 61 17.43 -5.25 9.46
N ALA A 62 16.98 -5.47 10.71
CA ALA A 62 17.19 -6.73 11.41
C ALA A 62 16.58 -7.92 10.66
N ALA A 63 15.34 -7.78 10.16
CA ALA A 63 14.67 -8.83 9.39
C ALA A 63 15.38 -9.09 8.05
N LEU A 64 15.80 -8.02 7.36
CA LEU A 64 16.54 -8.15 6.11
C LEU A 64 17.90 -8.85 6.33
N PHE A 65 18.65 -8.47 7.37
CA PHE A 65 19.93 -9.08 7.66
C PHE A 65 19.82 -10.54 8.13
N ASP A 66 18.80 -10.88 8.91
CA ASP A 66 18.55 -12.26 9.30
C ASP A 66 18.26 -13.16 8.10
N PHE A 67 17.49 -12.65 7.14
CA PHE A 67 17.23 -13.37 5.88
C PHE A 67 18.49 -13.52 5.01
N LEU A 68 19.34 -12.47 4.92
CA LEU A 68 20.51 -12.45 4.05
C LEU A 68 21.81 -12.87 4.74
N LYS A 69 21.78 -13.36 5.98
CA LYS A 69 22.98 -13.64 6.79
C LYS A 69 24.00 -14.57 6.12
N ASP A 70 23.51 -15.57 5.39
CA ASP A 70 24.34 -16.57 4.71
C ASP A 70 24.48 -16.31 3.20
N THR A 71 24.06 -15.12 2.75
CA THR A 71 24.04 -14.76 1.33
C THR A 71 25.25 -13.90 0.98
N THR A 72 26.05 -14.36 0.02
CA THR A 72 27.17 -13.59 -0.53
C THR A 72 26.73 -12.64 -1.64
N GLU A 73 25.79 -13.06 -2.48
CA GLU A 73 25.22 -12.30 -3.57
C GLU A 73 23.68 -12.47 -3.57
N VAL A 74 22.95 -11.37 -3.69
CA VAL A 74 21.49 -11.40 -3.69
C VAL A 74 20.99 -11.85 -5.05
N SER A 75 20.26 -12.97 -5.10
CA SER A 75 19.69 -13.52 -6.32
C SER A 75 18.30 -12.95 -6.61
N LEU A 76 17.82 -13.14 -7.86
CA LEU A 76 16.46 -12.76 -8.27
C LEU A 76 15.41 -13.50 -7.45
N GLU A 77 15.63 -14.79 -7.17
CA GLU A 77 14.72 -15.61 -6.36
C GLU A 77 14.56 -15.03 -4.95
N GLN A 78 15.67 -14.60 -4.34
CA GLN A 78 15.64 -13.98 -3.01
C GLN A 78 14.93 -12.62 -3.03
N ILE A 79 15.14 -11.81 -4.08
CA ILE A 79 14.44 -10.54 -4.25
C ILE A 79 12.93 -10.77 -4.34
N VAL A 80 12.48 -11.69 -5.21
CA VAL A 80 11.07 -12.01 -5.37
C VAL A 80 10.47 -12.58 -4.10
N TRP A 81 11.18 -13.45 -3.41
CA TRP A 81 10.72 -13.99 -2.13
C TRP A 81 10.52 -12.88 -1.08
N LEU A 82 11.50 -11.97 -0.96
CA LEU A 82 11.41 -10.83 -0.04
C LEU A 82 10.23 -9.91 -0.40
N GLU A 83 10.01 -9.65 -1.69
CA GLU A 83 8.86 -8.87 -2.16
C GLU A 83 7.54 -9.47 -1.69
N GLN A 84 7.37 -10.77 -1.90
CA GLN A 84 6.18 -11.52 -1.52
C GLN A 84 6.00 -11.58 -0.01
N HIS A 85 7.09 -11.83 0.71
CA HIS A 85 7.05 -11.96 2.17
C HIS A 85 6.71 -10.64 2.88
N PHE A 86 7.35 -9.55 2.46
CA PHE A 86 7.14 -8.23 3.08
C PHE A 86 6.06 -7.39 2.39
N GLY A 87 5.54 -7.85 1.25
CA GLY A 87 4.50 -7.16 0.50
C GLY A 87 4.97 -5.84 -0.13
N LEU A 88 6.23 -5.79 -0.57
CA LEU A 88 6.85 -4.62 -1.19
C LEU A 88 6.88 -4.74 -2.71
N SER A 89 6.75 -3.61 -3.41
CA SER A 89 7.01 -3.57 -4.84
C SER A 89 8.50 -3.82 -5.13
N ARG A 90 8.81 -4.32 -6.35
CA ARG A 90 10.20 -4.50 -6.81
C ARG A 90 11.05 -3.25 -6.62
N GLN A 91 10.53 -2.08 -6.96
CA GLN A 91 11.24 -0.82 -6.83
C GLN A 91 11.59 -0.52 -5.37
N ALA A 92 10.63 -0.67 -4.45
CA ALA A 92 10.85 -0.44 -3.02
C ALA A 92 11.85 -1.46 -2.44
N MET A 93 11.76 -2.73 -2.83
CA MET A 93 12.69 -3.78 -2.40
C MET A 93 14.12 -3.50 -2.87
N LEU A 94 14.30 -3.18 -4.15
CA LEU A 94 15.63 -2.85 -4.70
C LEU A 94 16.20 -1.58 -4.07
N TYR A 95 15.37 -0.57 -3.82
CA TYR A 95 15.78 0.63 -3.11
C TYR A 95 16.32 0.27 -1.71
N ARG A 96 15.59 -0.54 -0.96
CA ARG A 96 15.97 -0.98 0.38
C ARG A 96 17.27 -1.79 0.40
N LEU A 97 17.43 -2.72 -0.54
CA LEU A 97 18.65 -3.53 -0.70
C LEU A 97 19.86 -2.68 -1.07
N LYS A 98 19.68 -1.66 -1.91
CA LYS A 98 20.73 -0.72 -2.29
C LYS A 98 21.13 0.19 -1.12
N GLU A 99 20.17 0.68 -0.34
CA GLU A 99 20.42 1.48 0.86
C GLU A 99 21.29 0.72 1.88
N GLU A 100 21.03 -0.58 2.07
CA GLU A 100 21.82 -1.48 2.92
C GLU A 100 23.10 -2.02 2.21
N GLN A 101 23.44 -1.48 1.03
CA GLN A 101 24.64 -1.87 0.27
C GLN A 101 24.70 -3.39 -0.04
N LYS A 102 23.55 -4.05 -0.16
CA LYS A 102 23.42 -5.48 -0.51
C LYS A 102 23.46 -5.71 -2.02
N ILE A 103 23.15 -4.67 -2.80
CA ILE A 103 23.21 -4.68 -4.26
C ILE A 103 23.89 -3.40 -4.77
N ASP A 104 24.58 -3.50 -5.91
CA ASP A 104 25.17 -2.37 -6.61
C ASP A 104 24.17 -1.71 -7.59
N ASN A 105 24.58 -0.61 -8.23
CA ASN A 105 23.77 0.10 -9.21
C ASN A 105 23.44 -0.77 -10.45
N LYS A 106 24.38 -1.60 -10.89
CA LYS A 106 24.22 -2.44 -12.06
C LYS A 106 23.17 -3.52 -11.81
N LEU A 107 23.20 -4.17 -10.66
CA LEU A 107 22.22 -5.16 -10.26
C LEU A 107 20.83 -4.51 -10.06
N TYR A 108 20.80 -3.32 -9.44
CA TYR A 108 19.58 -2.53 -9.28
C TYR A 108 18.87 -2.29 -10.63
N GLU A 109 19.58 -1.75 -11.64
CA GLU A 109 19.05 -1.47 -12.96
C GLU A 109 18.60 -2.75 -13.71
N THR A 110 19.35 -3.83 -13.55
CA THR A 110 19.06 -5.10 -14.20
C THR A 110 17.80 -5.73 -13.63
N MET A 111 17.63 -5.71 -12.31
CA MET A 111 16.53 -6.36 -11.62
C MET A 111 15.21 -5.59 -11.67
N GLN A 112 15.21 -4.34 -12.11
CA GLN A 112 13.97 -3.57 -12.35
C GLN A 112 13.11 -4.10 -13.50
N LYS A 113 13.67 -4.95 -14.36
CA LYS A 113 13.00 -5.44 -15.56
C LYS A 113 12.23 -6.73 -15.30
N ASN A 114 11.21 -6.98 -16.12
CA ASN A 114 10.47 -8.24 -16.14
C ASN A 114 9.87 -8.67 -14.79
N VAL A 115 9.39 -7.72 -14.00
CA VAL A 115 8.94 -7.94 -12.62
C VAL A 115 7.88 -9.04 -12.54
N LYS A 116 6.75 -8.88 -13.25
CA LYS A 116 5.66 -9.87 -13.26
C LYS A 116 6.10 -11.21 -13.79
N THR A 117 6.83 -11.21 -14.91
CA THR A 117 7.31 -12.45 -15.55
C THR A 117 8.27 -13.22 -14.64
N SER A 118 9.14 -12.53 -13.90
CA SER A 118 10.05 -13.18 -12.96
C SER A 118 9.31 -13.82 -11.79
N ALA A 119 8.34 -13.12 -11.21
CA ALA A 119 7.51 -13.66 -10.14
C ALA A 119 6.71 -14.90 -10.59
N ALA A 120 6.03 -14.81 -11.73
CA ALA A 120 5.26 -15.92 -12.30
C ALA A 120 6.13 -17.15 -12.59
N ARG A 121 7.34 -16.97 -13.13
CA ARG A 121 8.28 -18.07 -13.38
C ARG A 121 8.74 -18.77 -12.11
N LEU A 122 8.78 -18.05 -11.01
CA LEU A 122 9.12 -18.59 -9.68
C LEU A 122 7.89 -19.15 -8.94
N GLY A 123 6.71 -19.17 -9.58
CA GLY A 123 5.49 -19.77 -9.03
C GLY A 123 4.70 -18.85 -8.08
N TYR A 124 5.00 -17.55 -8.06
CA TYR A 124 4.25 -16.58 -7.24
C TYR A 124 3.08 -15.97 -8.01
N GLY A 125 2.01 -15.64 -7.29
CA GLY A 125 0.89 -14.85 -7.81
C GLY A 125 1.31 -13.43 -8.20
N LEU A 126 0.45 -12.77 -8.99
CA LEU A 126 0.73 -11.43 -9.51
C LEU A 126 0.04 -10.31 -8.71
N GLU A 127 -0.74 -10.65 -7.69
CA GLU A 127 -1.56 -9.72 -6.90
C GLU A 127 -0.73 -8.57 -6.30
N LEU A 128 0.50 -8.87 -5.90
CA LEU A 128 1.40 -7.85 -5.34
C LEU A 128 1.81 -6.79 -6.38
N TYR A 129 1.89 -7.18 -7.65
CA TYR A 129 2.40 -6.38 -8.76
C TYR A 129 1.31 -5.73 -9.61
N GLU A 130 0.07 -5.94 -9.25
CA GLU A 130 -1.10 -5.43 -9.95
C GLU A 130 -1.98 -4.58 -9.04
N PRO A 131 -2.78 -3.68 -9.61
CA PRO A 131 -3.85 -3.04 -8.86
C PRO A 131 -4.83 -4.07 -8.30
N THR A 132 -5.50 -3.73 -7.23
CA THR A 132 -6.64 -4.52 -6.76
C THR A 132 -7.70 -4.59 -7.86
N PRO A 133 -8.21 -5.78 -8.22
CA PRO A 133 -9.23 -5.91 -9.25
C PRO A 133 -10.45 -5.02 -8.97
N LEU A 134 -11.07 -4.51 -10.03
CA LEU A 134 -12.34 -3.78 -9.95
C LEU A 134 -13.35 -4.62 -9.15
N GLY A 135 -14.04 -4.00 -8.22
CA GLY A 135 -14.97 -4.67 -7.29
C GLY A 135 -14.32 -5.15 -5.99
N LYS A 136 -13.00 -5.40 -5.95
CA LYS A 136 -12.26 -5.65 -4.69
C LYS A 136 -11.54 -4.41 -4.16
N ASN A 137 -11.43 -3.35 -4.94
CA ASN A 137 -10.86 -2.06 -4.54
C ASN A 137 -11.87 -1.18 -3.79
N ILE A 138 -13.16 -1.51 -3.86
CA ILE A 138 -14.23 -0.86 -3.10
C ILE A 138 -14.52 -1.77 -1.90
N THR A 139 -13.87 -1.49 -0.78
CA THR A 139 -14.07 -2.26 0.44
C THR A 139 -14.68 -1.39 1.52
N THR A 140 -15.84 -1.82 2.00
CA THR A 140 -16.47 -1.22 3.15
C THR A 140 -15.73 -1.60 4.43
N ASN A 141 -15.35 -0.61 5.23
CA ASN A 141 -14.86 -0.87 6.57
C ASN A 141 -16.04 -1.06 7.53
N GLY A 142 -16.32 -2.31 7.91
CA GLY A 142 -17.43 -2.64 8.79
C GLY A 142 -17.39 -1.94 10.17
N GLN A 143 -16.22 -1.56 10.66
CA GLN A 143 -16.11 -0.76 11.89
C GLN A 143 -16.58 0.68 11.65
N TYR A 144 -16.26 1.27 10.50
CA TYR A 144 -16.72 2.60 10.12
C TYR A 144 -18.26 2.65 10.06
N VAL A 145 -18.87 1.67 9.37
CA VAL A 145 -20.35 1.58 9.26
C VAL A 145 -21.00 1.46 10.63
N ARG A 146 -20.48 0.57 11.49
CA ARG A 146 -21.01 0.42 12.86
C ARG A 146 -20.88 1.68 13.72
N LEU A 147 -19.79 2.44 13.54
CA LEU A 147 -19.62 3.72 14.25
C LEU A 147 -20.60 4.77 13.73
N ALA A 148 -20.79 4.84 12.41
CA ALA A 148 -21.78 5.72 11.80
C ALA A 148 -23.21 5.41 12.30
N GLU A 149 -23.60 4.14 12.30
CA GLU A 149 -24.87 3.65 12.83
C GLU A 149 -25.05 4.04 14.31
N LYS A 150 -24.06 3.79 15.15
CA LYS A 150 -24.08 4.17 16.56
C LYS A 150 -24.26 5.67 16.76
N LEU A 151 -23.61 6.51 15.96
CA LEU A 151 -23.78 7.97 16.03
C LEU A 151 -25.18 8.40 15.65
N TYR A 152 -25.80 7.72 14.69
CA TYR A 152 -27.18 7.95 14.28
C TYR A 152 -28.17 7.50 15.36
N GLU A 153 -28.05 6.28 15.87
CA GLU A 153 -28.92 5.71 16.92
C GLU A 153 -28.88 6.54 18.21
N THR A 154 -27.72 7.09 18.55
CA THR A 154 -27.57 7.95 19.72
C THR A 154 -27.98 9.42 19.50
N GLY A 155 -28.47 9.75 18.31
CA GLY A 155 -28.94 11.08 17.95
C GLY A 155 -27.84 12.14 17.83
N VAL A 156 -26.57 11.72 17.72
CA VAL A 156 -25.41 12.62 17.57
C VAL A 156 -25.35 13.21 16.15
N VAL A 157 -25.79 12.46 15.16
CA VAL A 157 -25.85 12.91 13.77
C VAL A 157 -27.28 12.78 13.20
N SER A 158 -27.60 13.65 12.24
CA SER A 158 -28.89 13.59 11.52
C SER A 158 -28.91 12.40 10.53
N ASN A 159 -30.13 12.03 10.07
CA ASN A 159 -30.28 11.00 9.04
C ASN A 159 -29.45 11.31 7.77
N GLY A 160 -29.54 12.54 7.25
CA GLY A 160 -28.76 12.92 6.07
C GLY A 160 -27.24 12.82 6.27
N LYS A 161 -26.73 13.09 7.49
CA LYS A 161 -25.30 12.89 7.78
C LYS A 161 -24.93 11.41 7.91
N TYR A 162 -25.85 10.59 8.39
CA TYR A 162 -25.67 9.14 8.41
C TYR A 162 -25.65 8.56 6.99
N GLU A 163 -26.57 8.98 6.14
CA GLU A 163 -26.58 8.61 4.71
C GLU A 163 -25.28 9.00 4.01
N GLU A 164 -24.77 10.22 4.26
CA GLU A 164 -23.46 10.68 3.75
C GLU A 164 -22.31 9.73 4.19
N PHE A 165 -22.29 9.30 5.46
CA PHE A 165 -21.31 8.34 5.95
C PHE A 165 -21.42 6.97 5.28
N LEU A 166 -22.64 6.53 4.96
CA LEU A 166 -22.85 5.27 4.24
C LEU A 166 -22.37 5.37 2.80
N LEU A 167 -22.64 6.48 2.11
CA LEU A 167 -22.13 6.73 0.76
C LEU A 167 -20.61 6.81 0.72
N ASP A 168 -19.98 7.47 1.69
CA ASP A 168 -18.53 7.51 1.85
C ASP A 168 -17.91 6.13 2.11
N ALA A 169 -18.70 5.21 2.67
CA ALA A 169 -18.32 3.82 2.90
C ALA A 169 -18.70 2.88 1.74
N PHE A 170 -19.13 3.41 0.60
CA PHE A 170 -19.61 2.63 -0.55
C PHE A 170 -20.76 1.68 -0.21
N ARG A 171 -21.65 2.10 0.72
CA ARG A 171 -22.83 1.37 1.14
C ARG A 171 -24.11 2.03 0.61
N GLU A 172 -24.12 2.26 -0.71
CA GLU A 172 -25.26 2.78 -1.43
C GLU A 172 -26.50 1.87 -1.29
N ASP A 173 -26.26 0.57 -1.14
CA ASP A 173 -27.27 -0.44 -0.86
C ASP A 173 -28.10 -0.13 0.40
N LEU A 174 -27.47 0.42 1.44
CA LEU A 174 -28.14 0.80 2.68
C LEU A 174 -28.90 2.13 2.58
N VAL A 175 -28.55 2.98 1.64
CA VAL A 175 -29.19 4.28 1.43
C VAL A 175 -30.38 4.19 0.45
N PHE A 176 -30.18 3.49 -0.66
CA PHE A 176 -31.14 3.43 -1.77
C PHE A 176 -31.88 2.09 -1.88
N GLY A 177 -31.51 1.10 -1.08
CA GLY A 177 -31.99 -0.29 -1.21
C GLY A 177 -31.14 -1.08 -2.22
N GLU A 178 -31.33 -2.39 -2.27
CA GLU A 178 -30.65 -3.25 -3.23
C GLU A 178 -31.00 -2.83 -4.66
N ILE A 179 -30.00 -2.48 -5.44
CA ILE A 179 -30.16 -2.27 -6.87
C ILE A 179 -30.26 -3.68 -7.48
N GLU A 180 -31.45 -4.06 -7.95
CA GLU A 180 -31.60 -5.31 -8.71
C GLU A 180 -30.65 -5.30 -9.90
N GLY A 181 -29.56 -6.06 -9.85
CA GLY A 181 -28.64 -6.18 -10.97
C GLY A 181 -27.22 -6.69 -10.70
N ASP A 182 -26.75 -6.69 -9.46
CA ASP A 182 -25.44 -7.29 -9.16
C ASP A 182 -25.61 -8.76 -8.73
N GLU A 183 -25.54 -9.68 -9.69
CA GLU A 183 -25.22 -11.07 -9.40
C GLU A 183 -23.82 -11.10 -8.77
N PHE A 184 -23.75 -11.29 -7.46
CA PHE A 184 -22.52 -11.66 -6.79
C PHE A 184 -22.07 -13.00 -7.38
N ILE A 185 -21.04 -12.97 -8.21
CA ILE A 185 -20.36 -14.19 -8.65
C ILE A 185 -19.55 -14.69 -7.45
N ASP A 186 -20.00 -15.81 -6.88
CA ASP A 186 -19.31 -16.60 -5.87
C ASP A 186 -17.94 -17.11 -6.37
#